data_3a5e9bb6ed6c3c878436b42b74e21fcf
#
_entry.id   3a5e9bb6ed6c3c878436b42b74e21fcf
#
_cell.length_a   1.000
_cell.length_b   1.000
_cell.length_c   1.000
_cell.angle_alpha   90.00
_cell.angle_beta   90.00
_cell.angle_gamma   90.00
#
_symmetry.space_group_name_H-M   'P 1'
#
loop_
_entity.id
_entity.type
_entity.pdbx_description
1 polymer ?
#
loop_
_entity_poly.entity_id
_entity_poly.type
_entity_poly.pdbx_seq_one_letter_code
_entity_poly.pdbx_strand_id
1 'polypeptide(L)' 'MSDDRADLILNLLRAIRAEQSAQREKLDEIIDRLGRLEREVAGLHVDYAGLSVRLDNLDRRVGRIERRLELTDAPASG' A
#
# COMPACT_ATOMS: atom_id res chain seq x y z
N MET A 1 -46.14 26.20 23.91
CA MET A 1 -45.04 25.55 24.63
C MET A 1 -44.63 24.20 24.03
N SER A 2 -45.59 23.34 23.63
CA SER A 2 -45.24 22.11 22.91
C SER A 2 -44.59 22.40 21.54
N ASP A 3 -44.91 23.52 20.91
CA ASP A 3 -44.35 23.92 19.61
C ASP A 3 -42.84 24.25 19.69
N ASP A 4 -42.42 24.87 20.79
CA ASP A 4 -41.01 25.23 20.99
C ASP A 4 -40.16 23.99 21.15
N ARG A 5 -40.65 22.96 21.85
CA ARG A 5 -39.96 21.68 21.99
C ARG A 5 -39.90 20.94 20.68
N ALA A 6 -41.00 20.94 19.92
CA ALA A 6 -41.03 20.30 18.61
C ALA A 6 -40.07 20.98 17.64
N ASP A 7 -40.00 22.30 17.66
CA ASP A 7 -39.07 23.07 16.84
C ASP A 7 -37.62 22.78 17.22
N LEU A 8 -37.33 22.70 18.52
CA LEU A 8 -36.00 22.37 19.02
C LEU A 8 -35.57 20.99 18.57
N ILE A 9 -36.46 20.01 18.69
CA ILE A 9 -36.19 18.62 18.27
C ILE A 9 -35.96 18.57 16.76
N LEU A 10 -36.77 19.26 15.97
CA LEU A 10 -36.56 19.33 14.52
C LEU A 10 -35.23 19.95 14.15
N ASN A 11 -34.85 21.02 14.84
CA ASN A 11 -33.58 21.69 14.59
C ASN A 11 -32.39 20.77 14.94
N LEU A 12 -32.50 20.04 16.05
CA LEU A 12 -31.48 19.06 16.44
C LEU A 12 -31.38 17.92 15.43
N LEU A 13 -32.52 17.41 14.96
CA LEU A 13 -32.54 16.36 13.94
C LEU A 13 -31.90 16.82 12.63
N ARG A 14 -32.17 18.04 12.22
CA ARG A 14 -31.57 18.64 11.03
C ARG A 14 -30.06 18.79 11.18
N ALA A 15 -29.61 19.22 12.35
CA ALA A 15 -28.20 19.35 12.66
C ALA A 15 -27.50 17.97 12.62
N ILE A 16 -28.12 16.97 13.20
CA ILE A 16 -27.60 15.59 13.21
C ILE A 16 -27.51 15.06 11.78
N ARG A 17 -28.52 15.28 10.97
CA ARG A 17 -28.52 14.85 9.57
C ARG A 17 -27.41 15.53 8.77
N ALA A 18 -27.20 16.83 9.00
CA ALA A 18 -26.13 17.56 8.35
C ALA A 18 -24.76 17.00 8.72
N GLU A 19 -24.55 16.68 9.99
CA GLU A 19 -23.31 16.05 10.47
C GLU A 19 -23.11 14.68 9.87
N GLN A 20 -24.18 13.86 9.82
CA GLN A 20 -24.10 12.53 9.22
C GLN A 20 -23.76 12.60 7.73
N SER A 21 -24.31 13.56 7.01
CA SER A 21 -24.00 13.79 5.61
C SER A 21 -22.53 14.15 5.41
N ALA A 22 -22.01 15.04 6.25
CA ALA A 22 -20.61 15.44 6.21
C ALA A 22 -19.69 14.27 6.55
N GLN A 23 -20.05 13.46 7.54
CA GLN A 23 -19.31 12.26 7.88
C GLN A 23 -19.30 11.23 6.76
N ARG A 24 -20.42 11.07 6.07
CA ARG A 24 -20.53 10.16 4.94
C ARG A 24 -19.59 10.58 3.80
N GLU A 25 -19.53 11.87 3.50
CA GLU A 25 -18.60 12.39 2.49
C GLU A 25 -17.16 12.12 2.88
N LYS A 26 -16.80 12.32 4.14
CA LYS A 26 -15.46 12.02 4.64
C LYS A 26 -15.13 10.54 4.56
N LEU A 27 -16.10 9.69 4.89
CA LEU A 27 -15.91 8.24 4.79
C LEU A 27 -15.68 7.80 3.35
N ASP A 28 -16.46 8.34 2.42
CA ASP A 28 -16.28 8.05 0.99
C ASP A 28 -14.89 8.46 0.52
N GLU A 29 -14.42 9.61 0.95
CA GLU A 29 -13.09 10.11 0.64
C GLU A 29 -12.00 9.19 1.21
N ILE A 30 -12.18 8.73 2.45
CA ILE A 30 -11.26 7.80 3.11
C ILE A 30 -11.24 6.46 2.37
N ILE A 31 -12.39 5.95 1.99
CA ILE A 31 -12.49 4.70 1.22
C ILE A 31 -11.76 4.81 -0.11
N ASP A 32 -11.91 5.93 -0.81
CA ASP A 32 -11.19 6.18 -2.05
C ASP A 32 -9.68 6.19 -1.85
N ARG A 33 -9.22 6.87 -0.80
CA ARG A 33 -7.80 6.91 -0.45
C ARG A 33 -7.25 5.55 -0.07
N LEU A 34 -8.02 4.77 0.67
CA LEU A 34 -7.65 3.39 1.02
C LEU A 34 -7.52 2.53 -0.24
N GLY A 35 -8.47 2.66 -1.17
CA GLY A 35 -8.40 1.94 -2.44
C GLY A 35 -7.15 2.27 -3.24
N ARG A 36 -6.74 3.54 -3.28
CA ARG A 36 -5.50 3.96 -3.93
C ARG A 36 -4.29 3.39 -3.22
N LEU A 37 -4.28 3.45 -1.89
CA LEU A 37 -3.19 2.92 -1.10
C LEU A 37 -3.04 1.42 -1.30
N GLU A 38 -4.13 0.68 -1.31
CA GLU A 38 -4.11 -0.76 -1.59
C GLU A 38 -3.49 -1.08 -2.94
N ARG A 39 -3.82 -0.29 -3.97
CA ARG A 39 -3.24 -0.45 -5.30
C ARG A 39 -1.75 -0.13 -5.32
N GLU A 40 -1.35 0.92 -4.61
CA GLU A 40 0.07 1.29 -4.48
C GLU A 40 0.86 0.20 -3.76
N VAL A 41 0.31 -0.35 -2.69
CA VAL A 41 0.94 -1.45 -1.95
C VAL A 41 1.04 -2.70 -2.83
N ALA A 42 -0.01 -3.01 -3.59
CA ALA A 42 0.02 -4.13 -4.53
C ALA A 42 1.11 -3.94 -5.59
N GLY A 43 1.26 -2.71 -6.10
CA GLY A 43 2.33 -2.36 -7.04
C GLY A 43 3.71 -2.56 -6.43
N LEU A 44 3.89 -2.16 -5.17
CA LEU A 44 5.15 -2.36 -4.45
C LEU A 44 5.49 -3.84 -4.28
N HIS A 45 4.50 -4.68 -4.01
CA HIS A 45 4.70 -6.13 -3.92
C HIS A 45 5.19 -6.73 -5.24
N VAL A 46 4.60 -6.29 -6.35
CA VAL A 46 5.02 -6.73 -7.68
C VAL A 46 6.46 -6.30 -7.96
N ASP A 47 6.79 -5.05 -7.66
CA ASP A 47 8.13 -4.50 -7.84
C ASP A 47 9.15 -5.24 -6.98
N TYR A 48 8.79 -5.53 -5.74
CA TYR A 48 9.65 -6.28 -4.83
C TYR A 48 9.93 -7.69 -5.35
N ALA A 49 8.90 -8.38 -5.83
CA ALA A 49 9.06 -9.71 -6.40
C ALA A 49 9.98 -9.68 -7.62
N GLY A 50 9.83 -8.67 -8.48
CA GLY A 50 10.71 -8.46 -9.63
C GLY A 50 12.15 -8.22 -9.23
N LEU A 51 12.39 -7.40 -8.20
CA LEU A 51 13.71 -7.14 -7.66
C LEU A 51 14.34 -8.41 -7.08
N SER A 52 13.58 -9.20 -6.34
CA SER A 52 14.05 -10.46 -5.78
C SER A 52 14.54 -11.41 -6.86
N VAL A 53 13.79 -11.54 -7.95
CA VAL A 53 14.18 -12.38 -9.09
C VAL A 53 15.48 -11.87 -9.72
N ARG A 54 15.61 -10.57 -9.92
CA ARG A 54 16.82 -9.95 -10.47
C ARG A 54 18.04 -10.19 -9.58
N LEU A 55 17.85 -10.04 -8.26
CA LEU A 55 18.92 -10.29 -7.30
C LEU A 55 19.36 -11.75 -7.33
N ASP A 56 18.44 -12.68 -7.39
CA ASP A 56 18.75 -14.11 -7.49
C ASP A 56 19.54 -14.41 -8.77
N ASN A 57 19.14 -13.81 -9.89
CA ASN A 57 19.87 -13.97 -11.15
C ASN A 57 21.26 -13.37 -11.07
N LEU A 58 21.38 -12.24 -10.42
CA LEU A 58 22.68 -11.59 -10.22
C LEU A 58 23.60 -12.45 -9.36
N ASP A 59 23.09 -12.99 -8.28
CA ASP A 59 23.84 -13.90 -7.40
C ASP A 59 24.36 -15.12 -8.15
N ARG A 60 23.54 -15.70 -8.99
CA ARG A 60 23.97 -16.84 -9.83
C ARG A 60 25.08 -16.44 -10.79
N ARG A 61 24.97 -15.26 -11.38
CA ARG A 61 26.00 -14.74 -12.31
C ARG A 61 27.31 -14.48 -11.59
N VAL A 62 27.22 -13.85 -10.44
CA VAL A 62 28.40 -13.59 -9.61
C VAL A 62 29.03 -14.90 -9.16
N GLY A 63 28.22 -15.86 -8.74
CA GLY A 63 28.69 -17.19 -8.38
C GLY A 63 29.44 -17.89 -9.52
N ARG A 64 28.93 -17.79 -10.74
CA ARG A 64 29.60 -18.33 -11.92
C ARG A 64 30.93 -17.64 -12.20
N ILE A 65 30.96 -16.33 -12.08
CA ILE A 65 32.19 -15.56 -12.27
C ILE A 65 33.23 -15.95 -11.23
N GLU A 66 32.80 -16.06 -9.98
CA GLU A 66 33.68 -16.49 -8.88
C GLU A 66 34.29 -17.87 -9.14
N ARG A 67 33.46 -18.82 -9.57
CA ARG A 67 33.93 -20.15 -9.91
C ARG A 67 34.95 -20.15 -11.04
N ARG A 68 34.71 -19.33 -12.07
CA ARG A 68 35.64 -19.19 -13.18
C ARG A 68 36.95 -18.59 -12.74
N LEU A 69 36.89 -17.60 -11.86
CA LEU A 69 38.08 -16.96 -11.32
C LEU A 69 38.86 -17.96 -10.44
N GLU A 70 38.19 -18.74 -9.64
CA GLU A 70 38.79 -19.77 -8.84
C GLU A 70 39.48 -20.83 -9.69
N LEU A 71 38.81 -21.25 -10.76
CA LEU A 71 39.39 -22.20 -11.71
C LEU A 71 40.59 -21.62 -12.46
N THR A 72 40.57 -20.32 -12.74
CA THR A 72 41.65 -19.65 -13.41
C THR A 72 42.83 -19.40 -12.49
N ASP A 73 42.55 -19.06 -11.24
CA ASP A 73 43.55 -18.81 -10.21
C ASP A 73 44.04 -20.12 -9.56
N ALA A 74 43.29 -21.19 -9.69
CA ALA A 74 43.74 -22.47 -9.19
C ALA A 74 45.09 -22.77 -9.82
N PRO A 75 46.10 -22.91 -9.03
CA PRO A 75 47.43 -23.18 -9.58
C PRO A 75 47.38 -24.45 -10.42
N ALA A 76 47.84 -24.30 -11.60
CA ALA A 76 48.03 -25.45 -12.48
C ALA A 76 49.13 -26.34 -11.94
N SER A 77 49.14 -26.49 -10.71
CA SER A 77 50.09 -27.29 -9.97
C SER A 77 49.77 -28.76 -10.09
N GLY A 78 48.92 -29.02 -10.91
CA GLY A 78 48.67 -30.45 -11.19
C GLY A 78 49.93 -31.09 -11.65
#